data_965cb232a13f8c732aeb9b741613569f
#
_entry.id   965cb232a13f8c732aeb9b741613569f
#
_cell.length_a   1.000
_cell.length_b   1.000
_cell.length_c   1.000
_cell.angle_alpha   90.00
_cell.angle_beta   90.00
_cell.angle_gamma   90.00
#
_symmetry.space_group_name_H-M   'P 1'
#
loop_
_entity.id
_entity.type
_entity.pdbx_description
1 polymer ?
#
loop_
_entity_poly.entity_id
_entity_poly.type
_entity_poly.pdbx_seq_one_letter_code
_entity_poly.pdbx_strand_id
1 'polypeptide(L)'
;MNKTYFFMAGLPRSGSTLLKSILNQNPIIHTEPVSPVLELTHYTNAYFQDSEQYLGYPKPKSAHKVISSIIDDYYDEVEKPIVIDHCRAWSNNIQMLKTFVTPNPKIICPVRNITEILTSFITMIRRNSDQVSFVDLHLIEMGLPINDDNRCHYLMSKDGIVEQALWAQSQAFIRGDDKEYLCMIEYDDLIEKPEETMRKIYEFLNLDYYEHHFNNIENTHREIDDQWYLKDMHYVRKKLEKKSKNPQDILSVDILNRYSNLEYWKYSNHRYF
;
A
#
# COMPACT_ATOMS: atom_id res chain seq x y z
N MET A 1 22.38 -5.37 -14.05
CA MET A 1 22.40 -6.42 -12.98
C MET A 1 21.02 -7.04 -12.91
N ASN A 2 20.89 -8.35 -12.65
CA ASN A 2 19.58 -8.93 -12.39
C ASN A 2 19.10 -8.42 -11.01
N LYS A 3 18.00 -7.69 -10.99
CA LYS A 3 17.36 -7.22 -9.74
C LYS A 3 16.41 -8.28 -9.19
N THR A 4 16.25 -8.31 -7.89
CA THR A 4 15.22 -9.10 -7.21
C THR A 4 14.10 -8.16 -6.84
N TYR A 5 12.86 -8.48 -7.24
CA TYR A 5 11.68 -7.68 -6.97
C TYR A 5 10.83 -8.29 -5.86
N PHE A 6 10.52 -7.48 -4.88
CA PHE A 6 9.47 -7.71 -3.89
C PHE A 6 8.43 -6.59 -3.99
N PHE A 7 7.33 -6.72 -3.26
CA PHE A 7 6.21 -5.81 -3.41
C PHE A 7 5.69 -5.35 -2.05
N MET A 8 5.05 -4.18 -2.04
CA MET A 8 4.36 -3.67 -0.86
C MET A 8 2.94 -3.25 -1.24
N ALA A 9 1.94 -3.72 -0.47
CA ALA A 9 0.52 -3.46 -0.69
C ALA A 9 -0.17 -3.12 0.64
N GLY A 10 0.21 -1.98 1.24
CA GLY A 10 -0.32 -1.55 2.53
C GLY A 10 -1.67 -0.85 2.45
N LEU A 11 -2.43 -0.89 3.55
CA LEU A 11 -3.56 0.03 3.74
C LEU A 11 -3.07 1.47 3.82
N PRO A 12 -3.84 2.47 3.39
CA PRO A 12 -3.46 3.86 3.60
C PRO A 12 -3.36 4.16 5.09
N ARG A 13 -2.40 4.99 5.50
CA ARG A 13 -2.15 5.37 6.90
C ARG A 13 -1.78 4.20 7.83
N SER A 14 -1.36 3.07 7.30
CA SER A 14 -0.87 1.91 8.05
C SER A 14 0.65 1.89 8.29
N GLY A 15 1.34 2.99 7.99
CA GLY A 15 2.78 3.11 8.22
C GLY A 15 3.66 2.65 7.05
N SER A 16 3.14 2.49 5.84
CA SER A 16 3.92 2.09 4.66
C SER A 16 5.12 3.02 4.40
N THR A 17 4.94 4.33 4.51
CA THR A 17 6.04 5.30 4.32
C THR A 17 7.12 5.14 5.40
N LEU A 18 6.72 4.90 6.64
CA LEU A 18 7.64 4.62 7.75
C LEU A 18 8.42 3.33 7.50
N LEU A 19 7.74 2.26 7.14
CA LEU A 19 8.36 0.96 6.85
C LEU A 19 9.34 1.06 5.67
N LYS A 20 8.97 1.76 4.59
CA LYS A 20 9.87 2.05 3.47
C LYS A 20 11.14 2.77 3.93
N SER A 21 10.99 3.79 4.77
CA SER A 21 12.11 4.55 5.31
C SER A 21 13.05 3.70 6.17
N ILE A 22 12.52 2.73 6.92
CA ILE A 22 13.33 1.78 7.69
C ILE A 22 14.05 0.80 6.74
N LEU A 23 13.35 0.22 5.78
CA LEU A 23 13.92 -0.72 4.80
C LEU A 23 15.03 -0.08 3.96
N ASN A 24 14.90 1.19 3.60
CA ASN A 24 15.92 1.94 2.84
C ASN A 24 17.24 2.17 3.60
N GLN A 25 17.30 1.95 4.91
CA GLN A 25 18.56 1.95 5.65
C GLN A 25 19.48 0.80 5.22
N ASN A 26 18.91 -0.30 4.71
CA ASN A 26 19.70 -1.38 4.16
C ASN A 26 20.29 -0.95 2.79
N PRO A 27 21.64 -0.96 2.64
CA PRO A 27 22.30 -0.48 1.42
C PRO A 27 21.93 -1.29 0.17
N ILE A 28 21.44 -2.51 0.29
CA ILE A 28 21.08 -3.36 -0.85
C ILE A 28 19.59 -3.29 -1.21
N ILE A 29 18.74 -2.64 -0.40
CA ILE A 29 17.30 -2.52 -0.63
C ILE A 29 16.95 -1.12 -1.11
N HIS A 30 16.22 -1.02 -2.21
CA HIS A 30 15.56 0.19 -2.69
C HIS A 30 14.07 0.10 -2.47
N THR A 31 13.49 1.14 -1.87
CA THR A 31 12.04 1.37 -1.82
C THR A 31 11.77 2.84 -2.09
N GLU A 32 10.67 3.13 -2.77
CA GLU A 32 10.25 4.49 -3.09
C GLU A 32 8.74 4.68 -2.89
N PRO A 33 8.17 5.86 -3.14
CA PRO A 33 6.73 6.08 -3.19
C PRO A 33 5.99 5.12 -4.13
N VAL A 34 4.67 5.26 -4.20
CA VAL A 34 3.84 4.45 -5.11
C VAL A 34 4.35 4.60 -6.54
N SER A 35 4.64 3.46 -7.18
CA SER A 35 5.07 3.42 -8.58
C SER A 35 3.88 3.24 -9.53
N PRO A 36 3.99 3.61 -10.81
CA PRO A 36 3.01 3.31 -11.85
C PRO A 36 3.18 1.91 -12.48
N VAL A 37 4.12 1.08 -12.00
CA VAL A 37 4.48 -0.19 -12.64
C VAL A 37 3.29 -1.13 -12.81
N LEU A 38 2.43 -1.25 -11.78
CA LEU A 38 1.22 -2.07 -11.89
C LEU A 38 0.30 -1.58 -13.01
N GLU A 39 0.03 -0.28 -13.06
CA GLU A 39 -0.87 0.31 -14.04
C GLU A 39 -0.31 0.18 -15.46
N LEU A 40 0.98 0.46 -15.65
CA LEU A 40 1.67 0.28 -16.93
C LEU A 40 1.59 -1.18 -17.39
N THR A 41 1.83 -2.13 -16.50
CA THR A 41 1.73 -3.57 -16.78
C THR A 41 0.30 -3.95 -17.16
N HIS A 42 -0.68 -3.44 -16.41
CA HIS A 42 -2.10 -3.71 -16.66
C HIS A 42 -2.56 -3.15 -17.99
N TYR A 43 -2.30 -1.87 -18.28
CA TYR A 43 -2.70 -1.22 -19.53
C TYR A 43 -2.00 -1.84 -20.74
N THR A 44 -0.71 -2.18 -20.62
CA THR A 44 0.03 -2.83 -21.71
C THR A 44 -0.53 -4.22 -21.99
N ASN A 45 -0.84 -4.99 -20.94
CA ASN A 45 -1.46 -6.31 -21.10
C ASN A 45 -2.86 -6.21 -21.74
N ALA A 46 -3.69 -5.27 -21.27
CA ALA A 46 -5.02 -5.03 -21.84
C ALA A 46 -4.93 -4.60 -23.32
N TYR A 47 -3.98 -3.73 -23.66
CA TYR A 47 -3.77 -3.32 -25.04
C TYR A 47 -3.49 -4.51 -25.97
N PHE A 48 -2.63 -5.46 -25.55
CA PHE A 48 -2.36 -6.66 -26.33
C PHE A 48 -3.58 -7.61 -26.43
N GLN A 49 -4.51 -7.55 -25.49
CA GLN A 49 -5.72 -8.35 -25.54
C GLN A 49 -6.78 -7.79 -26.49
N ASP A 50 -6.86 -6.46 -26.63
CA ASP A 50 -7.97 -5.77 -27.31
C ASP A 50 -7.56 -5.08 -28.62
N SER A 51 -6.25 -4.92 -28.90
CA SER A 51 -5.77 -4.18 -30.08
C SER A 51 -6.02 -4.96 -31.36
N GLU A 52 -6.81 -4.41 -32.28
CA GLU A 52 -7.07 -4.99 -33.60
C GLU A 52 -5.78 -5.26 -34.40
N GLN A 53 -4.79 -4.34 -34.30
CA GLN A 53 -3.49 -4.50 -34.97
C GLN A 53 -2.74 -5.72 -34.45
N TYR A 54 -2.76 -5.92 -33.12
CA TYR A 54 -2.10 -7.07 -32.51
C TYR A 54 -2.86 -8.37 -32.82
N LEU A 55 -4.20 -8.34 -32.70
CA LEU A 55 -5.04 -9.51 -32.98
C LEU A 55 -4.98 -9.94 -34.45
N GLY A 56 -4.73 -9.00 -35.38
CA GLY A 56 -4.52 -9.29 -36.80
C GLY A 56 -3.19 -10.04 -37.09
N TYR A 57 -2.17 -9.87 -36.23
CA TYR A 57 -0.88 -10.60 -36.34
C TYR A 57 -0.25 -10.82 -34.97
N PRO A 58 -0.75 -11.78 -34.18
CA PRO A 58 -0.33 -11.98 -32.80
C PRO A 58 1.12 -12.48 -32.68
N LYS A 59 1.86 -11.89 -31.73
CA LYS A 59 3.21 -12.30 -31.34
C LYS A 59 3.29 -12.53 -29.82
N PRO A 60 2.73 -13.62 -29.28
CA PRO A 60 2.57 -13.81 -27.83
C PRO A 60 3.89 -13.73 -27.05
N LYS A 61 4.98 -14.29 -27.60
CA LYS A 61 6.30 -14.23 -26.97
C LYS A 61 6.85 -12.79 -26.89
N SER A 62 6.59 -11.98 -27.93
CA SER A 62 7.02 -10.57 -27.95
C SER A 62 6.17 -9.73 -26.99
N ALA A 63 4.85 -9.94 -26.96
CA ALA A 63 3.95 -9.28 -26.02
C ALA A 63 4.35 -9.59 -24.57
N HIS A 64 4.55 -10.87 -24.25
CA HIS A 64 5.02 -11.27 -22.92
C HIS A 64 6.34 -10.61 -22.55
N LYS A 65 7.32 -10.57 -23.46
CA LYS A 65 8.60 -9.91 -23.21
C LYS A 65 8.45 -8.41 -22.93
N VAL A 66 7.62 -7.71 -23.71
CA VAL A 66 7.35 -6.27 -23.53
C VAL A 66 6.74 -6.01 -22.15
N ILE A 67 5.74 -6.82 -21.77
CA ILE A 67 5.10 -6.66 -20.46
C ILE A 67 6.07 -6.97 -19.32
N SER A 68 6.85 -8.04 -19.44
CA SER A 68 7.82 -8.46 -18.41
C SER A 68 8.98 -7.48 -18.25
N SER A 69 9.34 -6.70 -19.27
CA SER A 69 10.44 -5.73 -19.17
C SER A 69 10.03 -4.45 -18.45
N ILE A 70 8.72 -4.16 -18.30
CA ILE A 70 8.25 -2.89 -17.73
C ILE A 70 8.89 -2.58 -16.37
N ILE A 71 8.95 -3.56 -15.47
CA ILE A 71 9.51 -3.35 -14.13
C ILE A 71 11.03 -3.17 -14.18
N ASP A 72 11.73 -3.94 -15.03
CA ASP A 72 13.17 -3.83 -15.19
C ASP A 72 13.55 -2.48 -15.81
N ASP A 73 12.83 -2.04 -16.84
CA ASP A 73 13.05 -0.77 -17.53
C ASP A 73 12.71 0.41 -16.61
N TYR A 74 11.63 0.31 -15.81
CA TYR A 74 11.25 1.36 -14.86
C TYR A 74 12.30 1.59 -13.78
N TYR A 75 12.93 0.52 -13.30
CA TYR A 75 13.97 0.57 -12.26
C TYR A 75 15.39 0.49 -12.81
N ASP A 76 15.62 0.72 -14.10
CA ASP A 76 16.95 0.56 -14.72
C ASP A 76 18.03 1.42 -14.04
N GLU A 77 17.69 2.67 -13.67
CA GLU A 77 18.61 3.60 -12.98
C GLU A 77 18.90 3.23 -11.52
N VAL A 78 18.16 2.28 -10.93
CA VAL A 78 18.38 1.86 -9.55
C VAL A 78 19.55 0.87 -9.48
N GLU A 79 20.63 1.25 -8.81
CA GLU A 79 21.83 0.41 -8.69
C GLU A 79 21.69 -0.71 -7.64
N LYS A 80 20.76 -0.58 -6.69
CA LYS A 80 20.56 -1.57 -5.62
C LYS A 80 19.97 -2.88 -6.18
N PRO A 81 20.47 -4.04 -5.71
CA PRO A 81 20.07 -5.34 -6.27
C PRO A 81 18.66 -5.78 -5.87
N ILE A 82 18.08 -5.20 -4.83
CA ILE A 82 16.75 -5.53 -4.33
C ILE A 82 15.86 -4.30 -4.44
N VAL A 83 14.72 -4.45 -5.10
CA VAL A 83 13.69 -3.40 -5.22
C VAL A 83 12.40 -3.90 -4.58
N ILE A 84 11.81 -3.08 -3.72
CA ILE A 84 10.47 -3.32 -3.17
C ILE A 84 9.53 -2.29 -3.80
N ASP A 85 8.82 -2.70 -4.83
CA ASP A 85 7.84 -1.85 -5.52
C ASP A 85 6.58 -1.66 -4.68
N HIS A 86 6.07 -0.44 -4.63
CA HIS A 86 4.90 -0.10 -3.82
C HIS A 86 3.69 0.28 -4.67
N CYS A 87 2.67 -0.56 -4.65
CA CYS A 87 1.31 -0.24 -5.10
C CYS A 87 0.29 -1.00 -4.25
N ARG A 88 -0.74 -0.31 -3.76
CA ARG A 88 -1.76 -0.91 -2.88
C ARG A 88 -2.50 -2.08 -3.51
N ALA A 89 -2.62 -2.10 -4.82
CA ALA A 89 -3.33 -3.14 -5.56
C ALA A 89 -2.49 -4.38 -5.89
N TRP A 90 -1.21 -4.45 -5.54
CA TRP A 90 -0.38 -5.65 -5.78
C TRP A 90 -0.99 -6.92 -5.17
N SER A 91 -1.57 -6.81 -3.98
CA SER A 91 -2.21 -7.96 -3.30
C SER A 91 -3.37 -8.59 -4.09
N ASN A 92 -4.04 -7.82 -4.96
CA ASN A 92 -5.09 -8.34 -5.85
C ASN A 92 -4.55 -8.79 -7.22
N ASN A 93 -3.28 -8.54 -7.51
CA ASN A 93 -2.66 -8.80 -8.82
C ASN A 93 -1.56 -9.86 -8.77
N ILE A 94 -1.66 -10.82 -7.84
CA ILE A 94 -0.66 -11.90 -7.63
C ILE A 94 -0.46 -12.73 -8.91
N GLN A 95 -1.52 -13.03 -9.65
CA GLN A 95 -1.41 -13.79 -10.89
C GLN A 95 -0.67 -13.02 -12.00
N MET A 96 -0.81 -11.70 -12.03
CA MET A 96 -0.04 -10.84 -12.94
C MET A 96 1.45 -10.89 -12.57
N LEU A 97 1.79 -10.79 -11.28
CA LEU A 97 3.15 -10.93 -10.79
C LEU A 97 3.75 -12.29 -11.15
N LYS A 98 2.99 -13.37 -10.94
CA LYS A 98 3.41 -14.74 -11.30
C LYS A 98 3.66 -14.91 -12.79
N THR A 99 2.88 -14.23 -13.61
CA THR A 99 2.97 -14.34 -15.06
C THR A 99 4.15 -13.55 -15.64
N PHE A 100 4.36 -12.31 -15.16
CA PHE A 100 5.23 -11.37 -15.84
C PHE A 100 6.51 -11.00 -15.08
N VAL A 101 6.56 -11.23 -13.74
CA VAL A 101 7.70 -10.76 -12.94
C VAL A 101 8.43 -11.92 -12.24
N THR A 102 7.73 -12.68 -11.39
CA THR A 102 8.35 -13.76 -10.61
C THR A 102 7.32 -14.84 -10.25
N PRO A 103 7.68 -16.13 -10.35
CA PRO A 103 6.76 -17.21 -10.04
C PRO A 103 6.34 -17.26 -8.57
N ASN A 104 7.14 -16.68 -7.67
CA ASN A 104 6.90 -16.67 -6.22
C ASN A 104 6.94 -15.21 -5.70
N PRO A 105 5.92 -14.39 -5.98
CA PRO A 105 5.88 -13.02 -5.50
C PRO A 105 5.80 -12.98 -3.98
N LYS A 106 6.49 -12.02 -3.35
CA LYS A 106 6.40 -11.77 -1.92
C LYS A 106 5.95 -10.33 -1.70
N ILE A 107 4.84 -10.16 -0.97
CA ILE A 107 4.15 -8.88 -0.82
C ILE A 107 4.06 -8.55 0.68
N ILE A 108 4.70 -7.47 1.09
CA ILE A 108 4.59 -6.92 2.44
C ILE A 108 3.30 -6.10 2.51
N CYS A 109 2.45 -6.37 3.48
CA CYS A 109 1.15 -5.74 3.64
C CYS A 109 1.05 -5.02 4.99
N PRO A 110 1.50 -3.76 5.11
CA PRO A 110 1.22 -2.97 6.29
C PRO A 110 -0.28 -2.79 6.50
N VAL A 111 -0.77 -3.16 7.68
CA VAL A 111 -2.18 -3.09 8.07
C VAL A 111 -2.35 -2.34 9.39
N ARG A 112 -3.53 -1.82 9.61
CA ARG A 112 -3.88 -1.08 10.81
C ARG A 112 -5.38 -1.13 11.05
N ASN A 113 -5.81 -1.00 12.32
CA ASN A 113 -7.22 -0.89 12.66
C ASN A 113 -7.91 0.21 11.82
N ILE A 114 -9.08 -0.12 11.24
CA ILE A 114 -9.76 0.76 10.28
C ILE A 114 -10.22 2.06 10.96
N THR A 115 -10.71 2.01 12.19
CA THR A 115 -11.13 3.23 12.91
C THR A 115 -9.93 4.12 13.23
N GLU A 116 -8.73 3.57 13.45
CA GLU A 116 -7.50 4.36 13.59
C GLU A 116 -7.04 4.97 12.26
N ILE A 117 -7.21 4.28 11.14
CA ILE A 117 -6.96 4.83 9.80
C ILE A 117 -7.87 6.03 9.56
N LEU A 118 -9.19 5.88 9.80
CA LEU A 118 -10.16 6.96 9.66
C LEU A 118 -9.82 8.13 10.59
N THR A 119 -9.50 7.87 11.85
CA THR A 119 -9.04 8.88 12.82
C THR A 119 -7.82 9.64 12.31
N SER A 120 -6.87 8.95 11.68
CA SER A 120 -5.67 9.57 11.10
C SER A 120 -6.04 10.52 9.96
N PHE A 121 -6.94 10.12 9.06
CA PHE A 121 -7.43 10.98 7.97
C PHE A 121 -8.18 12.20 8.50
N ILE A 122 -9.15 12.03 9.38
CA ILE A 122 -9.93 13.13 9.94
C ILE A 122 -9.02 14.12 10.69
N THR A 123 -8.08 13.61 11.49
CA THR A 123 -7.13 14.49 12.20
C THR A 123 -6.26 15.28 11.23
N MET A 124 -5.82 14.66 10.12
CA MET A 124 -5.01 15.30 9.11
C MET A 124 -5.81 16.35 8.32
N ILE A 125 -7.03 16.05 7.91
CA ILE A 125 -7.93 16.98 7.22
C ILE A 125 -8.22 18.19 8.12
N ARG A 126 -8.57 17.98 9.38
CA ARG A 126 -8.81 19.08 10.33
C ARG A 126 -7.57 19.97 10.54
N ARG A 127 -6.37 19.41 10.50
CA ARG A 127 -5.10 20.17 10.60
C ARG A 127 -4.83 21.02 9.35
N ASN A 128 -5.32 20.60 8.20
CA ASN A 128 -5.20 21.29 6.91
C ASN A 128 -6.50 22.05 6.55
N SER A 129 -7.20 22.60 7.51
CA SER A 129 -8.49 23.27 7.33
C SER A 129 -8.45 24.56 6.50
N ASP A 130 -7.26 25.04 6.17
CA ASP A 130 -7.00 26.14 5.23
C ASP A 130 -7.11 25.70 3.75
N GLN A 131 -7.22 24.41 3.50
CA GLN A 131 -7.32 23.81 2.17
C GLN A 131 -8.54 22.88 2.06
N VAL A 132 -9.09 22.77 0.87
CA VAL A 132 -10.12 21.75 0.58
C VAL A 132 -9.41 20.45 0.26
N SER A 133 -9.57 19.43 1.10
CA SER A 133 -8.94 18.13 0.91
C SER A 133 -9.51 17.39 -0.30
N PHE A 134 -8.76 16.40 -0.84
CA PHE A 134 -9.30 15.54 -1.91
C PHE A 134 -10.61 14.85 -1.50
N VAL A 135 -10.77 14.49 -0.21
CA VAL A 135 -12.02 13.93 0.32
C VAL A 135 -13.15 14.94 0.23
N ASP A 136 -12.89 16.19 0.62
CA ASP A 136 -13.90 17.26 0.60
C ASP A 136 -14.30 17.63 -0.83
N LEU A 137 -13.36 17.61 -1.79
CA LEU A 137 -13.67 17.81 -3.20
C LEU A 137 -14.68 16.78 -3.70
N HIS A 138 -14.49 15.51 -3.39
CA HIS A 138 -15.46 14.48 -3.78
C HIS A 138 -16.82 14.64 -3.09
N LEU A 139 -16.85 15.04 -1.82
CA LEU A 139 -18.13 15.33 -1.16
C LEU A 139 -18.87 16.47 -1.83
N ILE A 140 -18.17 17.53 -2.25
CA ILE A 140 -18.72 18.65 -3.02
C ILE A 140 -19.30 18.16 -4.35
N GLU A 141 -18.53 17.37 -5.11
CA GLU A 141 -18.96 16.78 -6.40
C GLU A 141 -20.22 15.91 -6.25
N MET A 142 -20.32 15.19 -5.13
CA MET A 142 -21.49 14.36 -4.80
C MET A 142 -22.66 15.16 -4.23
N GLY A 143 -22.52 16.47 -3.96
CA GLY A 143 -23.52 17.30 -3.33
C GLY A 143 -23.78 16.95 -1.85
N LEU A 144 -22.80 16.36 -1.17
CA LEU A 144 -22.91 15.94 0.22
C LEU A 144 -22.35 17.01 1.18
N PRO A 145 -22.92 17.16 2.39
CA PRO A 145 -22.38 18.03 3.41
C PRO A 145 -20.95 17.65 3.82
N ILE A 146 -20.09 18.66 3.97
CA ILE A 146 -18.73 18.48 4.47
C ILE A 146 -18.78 18.34 5.99
N ASN A 147 -18.67 17.11 6.47
CA ASN A 147 -18.52 16.76 7.88
C ASN A 147 -17.70 15.47 8.00
N ASP A 148 -17.28 15.13 9.22
CA ASP A 148 -16.37 14.01 9.42
C ASP A 148 -17.01 12.66 9.16
N ASP A 149 -18.31 12.49 9.43
CA ASP A 149 -19.02 11.25 9.16
C ASP A 149 -19.08 10.99 7.64
N ASN A 150 -19.44 12.01 6.85
CA ASN A 150 -19.43 11.90 5.38
C ASN A 150 -18.02 11.66 4.82
N ARG A 151 -16.98 12.27 5.41
CA ARG A 151 -15.59 11.98 5.05
C ARG A 151 -15.23 10.51 5.29
N CYS A 152 -15.64 9.97 6.46
CA CYS A 152 -15.44 8.55 6.77
C CYS A 152 -16.22 7.64 5.82
N HIS A 153 -17.48 7.96 5.53
CA HIS A 153 -18.29 7.20 4.59
C HIS A 153 -17.70 7.20 3.17
N TYR A 154 -17.20 8.35 2.71
CA TYR A 154 -16.52 8.41 1.42
C TYR A 154 -15.25 7.57 1.40
N LEU A 155 -14.37 7.70 2.41
CA LEU A 155 -13.13 6.92 2.51
C LEU A 155 -13.39 5.40 2.50
N MET A 156 -14.54 4.97 3.03
CA MET A 156 -15.00 3.58 3.10
C MET A 156 -16.05 3.23 2.03
N SER A 157 -16.25 4.07 1.03
CA SER A 157 -17.06 3.76 -0.14
C SER A 157 -16.26 2.98 -1.18
N LYS A 158 -16.94 2.41 -2.19
CA LYS A 158 -16.30 1.71 -3.32
C LYS A 158 -15.26 2.57 -4.07
N ASP A 159 -15.42 3.90 -4.05
CA ASP A 159 -14.53 4.86 -4.69
C ASP A 159 -13.50 5.44 -3.70
N GLY A 160 -13.62 5.08 -2.42
CA GLY A 160 -12.76 5.54 -1.35
C GLY A 160 -11.46 4.75 -1.23
N ILE A 161 -10.36 5.47 -0.99
CA ILE A 161 -8.99 4.91 -0.96
C ILE A 161 -8.80 3.83 0.13
N VAL A 162 -9.57 3.88 1.24
CA VAL A 162 -9.45 2.91 2.33
C VAL A 162 -10.15 1.61 1.93
N GLU A 163 -11.39 1.70 1.46
CA GLU A 163 -12.15 0.52 1.03
C GLU A 163 -11.49 -0.18 -0.15
N GLN A 164 -11.03 0.56 -1.17
CA GLN A 164 -10.34 -0.03 -2.30
C GLN A 164 -9.10 -0.84 -1.89
N ALA A 165 -8.29 -0.31 -0.96
CA ALA A 165 -7.11 -1.00 -0.47
C ALA A 165 -7.49 -2.22 0.39
N LEU A 166 -8.50 -2.08 1.26
CA LEU A 166 -9.01 -3.15 2.10
C LEU A 166 -9.58 -4.30 1.25
N TRP A 167 -10.40 -3.95 0.26
CA TRP A 167 -10.95 -4.92 -0.70
C TRP A 167 -9.85 -5.64 -1.46
N ALA A 168 -8.88 -4.90 -2.03
CA ALA A 168 -7.78 -5.49 -2.79
C ALA A 168 -6.98 -6.52 -1.97
N GLN A 169 -6.67 -6.22 -0.72
CA GLN A 169 -5.98 -7.15 0.16
C GLN A 169 -6.87 -8.36 0.54
N SER A 170 -8.16 -8.13 0.82
CA SER A 170 -9.08 -9.21 1.21
C SER A 170 -9.27 -10.26 0.11
N GLN A 171 -9.17 -9.86 -1.17
CA GLN A 171 -9.31 -10.77 -2.30
C GLN A 171 -8.29 -11.92 -2.28
N ALA A 172 -7.06 -11.67 -1.87
CA ALA A 172 -6.03 -12.70 -1.73
C ALA A 172 -6.40 -13.75 -0.66
N PHE A 173 -7.03 -13.30 0.44
CA PHE A 173 -7.53 -14.21 1.48
C PHE A 173 -8.75 -15.02 1.03
N ILE A 174 -9.66 -14.39 0.27
CA ILE A 174 -10.86 -15.05 -0.27
C ILE A 174 -10.46 -16.15 -1.28
N ARG A 175 -9.44 -15.90 -2.10
CA ARG A 175 -8.92 -16.88 -3.06
C ARG A 175 -8.18 -18.06 -2.40
N GLY A 176 -7.89 -17.95 -1.10
CA GLY A 176 -7.36 -19.04 -0.27
C GLY A 176 -5.88 -19.36 -0.48
N ASP A 177 -5.49 -19.65 -1.71
CA ASP A 177 -4.12 -20.06 -2.06
C ASP A 177 -3.15 -18.88 -2.20
N ASP A 178 -3.67 -17.66 -2.31
CA ASP A 178 -2.83 -16.47 -2.51
C ASP A 178 -2.30 -15.86 -1.20
N LYS A 179 -2.84 -16.25 -0.04
CA LYS A 179 -2.42 -15.70 1.27
C LYS A 179 -0.97 -15.99 1.64
N GLU A 180 -0.39 -17.07 1.11
CA GLU A 180 1.01 -17.44 1.35
C GLU A 180 2.01 -16.42 0.79
N TYR A 181 1.59 -15.62 -0.22
CA TYR A 181 2.39 -14.57 -0.83
C TYR A 181 2.34 -13.24 -0.05
N LEU A 182 1.54 -13.16 1.03
CA LEU A 182 1.33 -11.94 1.81
C LEU A 182 1.97 -12.03 3.20
N CYS A 183 2.71 -11.01 3.58
CA CYS A 183 3.21 -10.80 4.94
C CYS A 183 2.47 -9.64 5.58
N MET A 184 1.48 -9.92 6.43
CA MET A 184 0.75 -8.90 7.16
C MET A 184 1.60 -8.32 8.28
N ILE A 185 1.74 -6.98 8.30
CA ILE A 185 2.51 -6.21 9.27
C ILE A 185 1.58 -5.23 9.96
N GLU A 186 1.24 -5.51 11.21
CA GLU A 186 0.44 -4.60 12.04
C GLU A 186 1.24 -3.33 12.34
N TYR A 187 0.60 -2.17 12.21
CA TYR A 187 1.22 -0.89 12.52
C TYR A 187 1.70 -0.83 13.98
N ASP A 188 0.93 -1.37 14.91
CA ASP A 188 1.28 -1.38 16.33
C ASP A 188 2.51 -2.24 16.59
N ASP A 189 2.62 -3.41 15.97
CA ASP A 189 3.83 -4.26 16.09
C ASP A 189 5.06 -3.54 15.52
N LEU A 190 4.92 -2.82 14.40
CA LEU A 190 6.03 -2.04 13.84
C LEU A 190 6.51 -0.95 14.81
N ILE A 191 5.62 -0.34 15.57
CA ILE A 191 5.95 0.72 16.53
C ILE A 191 6.48 0.15 17.86
N GLU A 192 5.83 -0.89 18.39
CA GLU A 192 6.10 -1.41 19.74
C GLU A 192 7.20 -2.48 19.76
N LYS A 193 7.33 -3.24 18.65
CA LYS A 193 8.29 -4.35 18.49
C LYS A 193 9.02 -4.27 17.15
N PRO A 194 9.68 -3.13 16.84
CA PRO A 194 10.21 -2.88 15.52
C PRO A 194 11.24 -3.91 15.07
N GLU A 195 12.13 -4.37 15.97
CA GLU A 195 13.14 -5.35 15.61
C GLU A 195 12.52 -6.72 15.26
N GLU A 196 11.58 -7.21 16.08
CA GLU A 196 10.87 -8.47 15.80
C GLU A 196 10.10 -8.39 14.48
N THR A 197 9.44 -7.24 14.25
CA THR A 197 8.69 -6.98 13.01
C THR A 197 9.61 -6.98 11.80
N MET A 198 10.77 -6.34 11.88
CA MET A 198 11.73 -6.34 10.78
C MET A 198 12.31 -7.74 10.55
N ARG A 199 12.65 -8.51 11.59
CA ARG A 199 13.10 -9.90 11.47
C ARG A 199 12.06 -10.76 10.73
N LYS A 200 10.77 -10.65 11.08
CA LYS A 200 9.67 -11.32 10.38
C LYS A 200 9.64 -10.97 8.88
N ILE A 201 9.85 -9.69 8.52
CA ILE A 201 9.89 -9.26 7.12
C ILE A 201 11.08 -9.88 6.39
N TYR A 202 12.28 -9.83 6.97
CA TYR A 202 13.48 -10.41 6.35
C TYR A 202 13.38 -11.93 6.18
N GLU A 203 12.84 -12.63 7.17
CA GLU A 203 12.55 -14.06 7.09
C GLU A 203 11.55 -14.36 5.96
N PHE A 204 10.45 -13.62 5.89
CA PHE A 204 9.48 -13.76 4.80
C PHE A 204 10.10 -13.50 3.43
N LEU A 205 10.96 -12.49 3.28
CA LEU A 205 11.65 -12.18 2.03
C LEU A 205 12.77 -13.18 1.73
N ASN A 206 13.18 -14.00 2.70
CA ASN A 206 14.34 -14.90 2.62
C ASN A 206 15.63 -14.12 2.39
N LEU A 207 15.83 -13.07 3.18
CA LEU A 207 17.01 -12.22 3.17
C LEU A 207 17.72 -12.28 4.52
N ASP A 208 19.04 -12.08 4.52
CA ASP A 208 19.80 -11.89 5.75
C ASP A 208 19.35 -10.61 6.46
N TYR A 209 19.17 -10.72 7.78
CA TYR A 209 18.74 -9.58 8.58
C TYR A 209 19.78 -8.47 8.60
N TYR A 210 19.30 -7.24 8.35
CA TYR A 210 20.07 -6.00 8.48
C TYR A 210 19.66 -5.28 9.76
N GLU A 211 20.62 -4.82 10.56
CA GLU A 211 20.37 -4.08 11.79
C GLU A 211 19.93 -2.65 11.52
N HIS A 212 18.69 -2.34 11.89
CA HIS A 212 18.07 -1.04 11.63
C HIS A 212 18.18 -0.08 12.81
N HIS A 213 18.22 1.23 12.52
CA HIS A 213 18.23 2.30 13.52
C HIS A 213 16.85 2.93 13.65
N PHE A 214 16.13 2.63 14.73
CA PHE A 214 14.75 3.09 14.95
C PHE A 214 14.65 4.49 15.60
N ASN A 215 15.77 5.07 16.00
CA ASN A 215 15.85 6.40 16.60
C ASN A 215 16.35 7.49 15.64
N ASN A 216 16.71 7.14 14.43
CA ASN A 216 17.13 8.06 13.39
C ASN A 216 16.63 7.58 12.02
N ILE A 217 15.32 7.70 11.82
CA ILE A 217 14.67 7.31 10.57
C ILE A 217 14.60 8.53 9.66
N GLU A 218 15.06 8.37 8.41
CA GLU A 218 15.03 9.43 7.40
C GLU A 218 14.18 8.98 6.21
N ASN A 219 13.25 9.82 5.78
CA ASN A 219 12.53 9.61 4.54
C ASN A 219 13.36 10.16 3.37
N THR A 220 14.05 9.27 2.67
CA THR A 220 14.94 9.61 1.55
C THR A 220 14.17 9.87 0.24
N HIS A 221 12.95 9.38 0.11
CA HIS A 221 12.10 9.53 -1.06
C HIS A 221 10.77 10.16 -0.66
N ARG A 222 10.68 11.49 -0.80
CA ARG A 222 9.48 12.25 -0.42
C ARG A 222 8.49 12.28 -1.56
N GLU A 223 7.25 11.96 -1.24
CA GLU A 223 6.11 12.16 -2.15
C GLU A 223 5.73 13.64 -2.21
N ILE A 224 5.17 14.04 -3.35
CA ILE A 224 4.63 15.39 -3.55
C ILE A 224 3.22 15.42 -2.97
N ASP A 225 3.09 15.86 -1.72
CA ASP A 225 1.83 15.85 -0.98
C ASP A 225 0.78 16.85 -1.53
N ASP A 226 1.22 17.86 -2.27
CA ASP A 226 0.34 18.90 -2.85
C ASP A 226 -0.73 18.32 -3.79
N GLN A 227 -0.47 17.18 -4.43
CA GLN A 227 -1.43 16.48 -5.27
C GLN A 227 -2.70 16.04 -4.51
N TRP A 228 -2.57 15.84 -3.19
CA TRP A 228 -3.65 15.35 -2.34
C TRP A 228 -4.35 16.48 -1.59
N TYR A 229 -3.89 17.73 -1.78
CA TYR A 229 -4.35 18.91 -1.02
C TYR A 229 -4.28 18.67 0.51
N LEU A 230 -3.26 17.92 0.95
CA LEU A 230 -3.02 17.57 2.35
C LEU A 230 -1.52 17.65 2.65
N LYS A 231 -1.09 18.71 3.34
CA LYS A 231 0.32 18.87 3.75
C LYS A 231 0.74 17.78 4.73
N ASP A 232 1.99 17.35 4.64
CA ASP A 232 2.61 16.35 5.51
C ASP A 232 1.89 14.98 5.54
N MET A 233 1.22 14.61 4.45
CA MET A 233 0.55 13.31 4.35
C MET A 233 1.54 12.15 4.50
N HIS A 234 2.75 12.30 3.94
CA HIS A 234 3.81 11.29 3.96
C HIS A 234 4.99 11.66 4.88
N TYR A 235 4.74 12.52 5.87
CA TYR A 235 5.76 12.88 6.84
C TYR A 235 6.15 11.69 7.73
N VAL A 236 7.46 11.42 7.82
CA VAL A 236 8.04 10.40 8.70
C VAL A 236 8.80 11.08 9.85
N ARG A 237 8.54 10.62 11.07
CA ARG A 237 9.27 11.07 12.26
C ARG A 237 10.60 10.35 12.38
N LYS A 238 11.61 11.04 12.92
CA LYS A 238 12.94 10.46 13.15
C LYS A 238 12.95 9.31 14.17
N LYS A 239 11.96 9.28 15.07
CA LYS A 239 11.83 8.22 16.09
C LYS A 239 10.49 7.51 15.97
N LEU A 240 10.48 6.22 16.27
CA LEU A 240 9.25 5.46 16.40
C LEU A 240 8.48 5.94 17.62
N GLU A 241 7.30 6.48 17.38
CA GLU A 241 6.39 6.96 18.44
C GLU A 241 4.95 6.72 18.01
N LYS A 242 4.16 6.07 18.89
CA LYS A 242 2.71 5.99 18.69
C LYS A 242 2.08 7.34 19.08
N LYS A 243 1.65 8.11 18.10
CA LYS A 243 0.93 9.39 18.30
C LYS A 243 -0.46 9.36 17.65
N SER A 244 -1.09 8.20 17.59
CA SER A 244 -2.48 8.10 17.19
C SER A 244 -3.38 8.70 18.28
N LYS A 245 -4.35 9.50 17.86
CA LYS A 245 -5.45 9.91 18.76
C LYS A 245 -6.36 8.71 18.98
N ASN A 246 -7.02 8.67 20.13
CA ASN A 246 -8.03 7.65 20.37
C ASN A 246 -9.20 7.86 19.39
N PRO A 247 -9.64 6.85 18.64
CA PRO A 247 -10.77 6.94 17.75
C PRO A 247 -12.06 7.50 18.42
N GLN A 248 -12.30 7.14 19.67
CA GLN A 248 -13.47 7.60 20.45
C GLN A 248 -13.50 9.12 20.68
N ASP A 249 -12.33 9.79 20.62
CA ASP A 249 -12.25 11.25 20.80
C ASP A 249 -12.48 12.03 19.48
N ILE A 250 -12.48 11.32 18.36
CA ILE A 250 -12.48 11.93 17.03
C ILE A 250 -13.71 11.54 16.20
N LEU A 251 -14.07 10.27 16.24
CA LEU A 251 -15.13 9.69 15.41
C LEU A 251 -16.45 9.61 16.18
N SER A 252 -17.56 9.74 15.45
CA SER A 252 -18.89 9.52 16.03
C SER A 252 -19.09 8.05 16.41
N VAL A 253 -20.02 7.81 17.32
CA VAL A 253 -20.41 6.45 17.75
C VAL A 253 -20.91 5.63 16.57
N ASP A 254 -21.59 6.26 15.61
CA ASP A 254 -22.09 5.58 14.40
C ASP A 254 -20.93 5.08 13.53
N ILE A 255 -19.94 5.92 13.28
CA ILE A 255 -18.73 5.55 12.52
C ILE A 255 -17.95 4.44 13.23
N LEU A 256 -17.79 4.53 14.55
CA LEU A 256 -17.11 3.49 15.34
C LEU A 256 -17.82 2.15 15.24
N ASN A 257 -19.15 2.13 15.42
CA ASN A 257 -19.93 0.91 15.34
C ASN A 257 -19.93 0.29 13.95
N ARG A 258 -19.94 1.12 12.91
CA ARG A 258 -20.02 0.68 11.53
C ARG A 258 -18.71 0.10 11.00
N TYR A 259 -17.56 0.68 11.37
CA TYR A 259 -16.26 0.35 10.78
C TYR A 259 -15.27 -0.31 11.75
N SER A 260 -15.70 -0.71 12.94
CA SER A 260 -14.94 -1.59 13.81
C SER A 260 -14.99 -3.04 13.33
N ASN A 261 -13.97 -3.82 13.68
CA ASN A 261 -13.86 -5.26 13.42
C ASN A 261 -13.83 -5.67 11.93
N LEU A 262 -13.28 -4.81 11.08
CA LEU A 262 -13.07 -5.10 9.65
C LEU A 262 -11.68 -5.71 9.37
N GLU A 263 -10.90 -6.02 10.42
CA GLU A 263 -9.54 -6.55 10.35
C GLU A 263 -9.55 -8.06 10.03
N TYR A 264 -9.94 -8.43 8.79
CA TYR A 264 -10.06 -9.82 8.34
C TYR A 264 -8.77 -10.64 8.54
N TRP A 265 -7.59 -10.00 8.50
CA TRP A 265 -6.30 -10.67 8.70
C TRP A 265 -6.07 -11.21 10.11
N LYS A 266 -6.86 -10.75 11.10
CA LYS A 266 -6.84 -11.25 12.49
C LYS A 266 -7.66 -12.53 12.66
N TYR A 267 -8.58 -12.79 11.74
CA TYR A 267 -9.59 -13.85 11.84
C TYR A 267 -9.39 -14.92 10.76
N SER A 268 -8.15 -15.36 10.55
CA SER A 268 -7.75 -16.27 9.45
C SER A 268 -8.49 -17.61 9.38
N ASN A 269 -9.40 -17.91 10.33
CA ASN A 269 -10.23 -19.12 10.38
C ASN A 269 -11.74 -18.87 10.18
N HIS A 270 -12.18 -17.63 9.96
CA HIS A 270 -13.60 -17.35 9.74
C HIS A 270 -13.82 -16.77 8.35
N ARG A 271 -14.67 -17.47 7.57
CA ARG A 271 -15.26 -16.95 6.34
C ARG A 271 -16.17 -15.78 6.72
N TYR A 272 -15.67 -14.57 6.59
CA TYR A 272 -16.50 -13.38 6.48
C TYR A 272 -16.60 -13.06 4.99
N PHE A 273 -17.64 -13.58 4.40
CA PHE A 273 -18.41 -13.02 3.25
C PHE A 273 -19.48 -14.04 2.88
#